data_47811b5a4bc4a5bc2c1e2305cf0e3c4c
#
_entry.id   47811b5a4bc4a5bc2c1e2305cf0e3c4c
#
_cell.length_a   1.000
_cell.length_b   1.000
_cell.length_c   1.000
_cell.angle_alpha   90.00
_cell.angle_beta   90.00
_cell.angle_gamma   90.00
#
_symmetry.space_group_name_H-M   'P 1'
#
loop_
_entity.id
_entity.type
_entity.pdbx_description
1 polymer ?
#
loop_
_entity_poly.entity_id
_entity_poly.type
_entity_poly.pdbx_seq_one_letter_code
_entity_poly.pdbx_strand_id
1 'polypeptide(L)'
;MMKDAQEFRKAKKRKKLIKKLILMTTVIVIGGFIFITKAPIFNIKTILIKGNVTISKDVLLDSIKDKVGLNIFTVNQKELKDTVLKNKYVSTVKVKRKGINTLQVSITEESPVYYINNGVGFLILNNNLDIVEETDTIEGRRLVEIKGIDLTNISEENIELAQYKNILTKFYPYISENREEIYLSSLDISNIVNIIGYIGDVQVLFGDDSNLREKMENVYRIILDDDIRISKGYINVSFNGSPVIKIEEVEENDEKINEESLEGTIDTVE
;
A
#
# COMPACT_ATOMS: atom_id res chain seq x y z
N MET A 1 -62.03 -13.68 -53.44
CA MET A 1 -61.77 -15.09 -53.00
C MET A 1 -60.42 -15.67 -53.43
N MET A 2 -59.96 -15.55 -54.71
CA MET A 2 -58.62 -16.15 -55.09
C MET A 2 -57.38 -15.37 -54.62
N LYS A 3 -57.42 -14.05 -54.42
CA LYS A 3 -56.32 -13.24 -53.91
C LYS A 3 -56.01 -13.55 -52.44
N ASP A 4 -57.01 -13.71 -51.61
CA ASP A 4 -56.88 -14.00 -50.18
C ASP A 4 -56.19 -15.37 -49.91
N ALA A 5 -56.48 -16.36 -50.70
CA ALA A 5 -55.87 -17.70 -50.59
C ALA A 5 -54.35 -17.67 -50.96
N GLN A 6 -53.96 -16.81 -51.93
CA GLN A 6 -52.53 -16.63 -52.30
C GLN A 6 -51.77 -15.88 -51.24
N GLU A 7 -52.33 -14.85 -50.63
CA GLU A 7 -51.70 -14.10 -49.51
C GLU A 7 -51.55 -15.00 -48.29
N PHE A 8 -52.51 -15.77 -47.92
CA PHE A 8 -52.45 -16.78 -46.85
C PHE A 8 -51.31 -17.80 -47.05
N ARG A 9 -51.22 -18.32 -48.31
CA ARG A 9 -50.08 -19.22 -48.63
C ARG A 9 -48.72 -18.57 -48.59
N LYS A 10 -48.59 -17.33 -49.05
CA LYS A 10 -47.37 -16.54 -48.94
C LYS A 10 -47.02 -16.26 -47.47
N ALA A 11 -47.96 -15.85 -46.63
CA ALA A 11 -47.78 -15.64 -45.21
C ALA A 11 -47.33 -16.91 -44.45
N LYS A 12 -47.93 -18.05 -44.77
CA LYS A 12 -47.58 -19.37 -44.19
C LYS A 12 -46.16 -19.79 -44.62
N LYS A 13 -45.77 -19.55 -45.88
CA LYS A 13 -44.37 -19.78 -46.34
C LYS A 13 -43.39 -18.88 -45.66
N ARG A 14 -43.67 -17.58 -45.53
CA ARG A 14 -42.82 -16.60 -44.79
C ARG A 14 -42.66 -17.03 -43.34
N LYS A 15 -43.71 -17.39 -42.61
CA LYS A 15 -43.63 -17.89 -41.23
C LYS A 15 -42.74 -19.13 -41.11
N LYS A 16 -42.84 -20.08 -42.07
CA LYS A 16 -41.96 -21.26 -42.08
C LYS A 16 -40.50 -20.90 -42.34
N LEU A 17 -40.23 -19.98 -43.27
CA LEU A 17 -38.86 -19.48 -43.54
C LEU A 17 -38.26 -18.78 -42.33
N ILE A 18 -39.02 -17.89 -41.67
CA ILE A 18 -38.59 -17.20 -40.46
C ILE A 18 -38.27 -18.19 -39.33
N LYS A 19 -39.16 -19.20 -39.10
CA LYS A 19 -38.88 -20.25 -38.11
C LYS A 19 -37.59 -21.04 -38.43
N LYS A 20 -37.38 -21.38 -39.73
CA LYS A 20 -36.17 -22.09 -40.15
C LYS A 20 -34.91 -21.21 -39.98
N LEU A 21 -35.01 -19.91 -40.27
CA LEU A 21 -33.94 -18.96 -40.09
C LEU A 21 -33.57 -18.82 -38.60
N ILE A 22 -34.58 -18.65 -37.73
CA ILE A 22 -34.40 -18.57 -36.28
C ILE A 22 -33.73 -19.85 -35.76
N LEU A 23 -34.20 -21.02 -36.17
CA LEU A 23 -33.60 -22.29 -35.76
C LEU A 23 -32.11 -22.37 -36.20
N MET A 24 -31.81 -21.99 -37.43
CA MET A 24 -30.45 -22.01 -37.98
C MET A 24 -29.53 -21.04 -37.23
N THR A 25 -30.00 -19.80 -36.96
CA THR A 25 -29.22 -18.83 -36.19
C THR A 25 -28.98 -19.30 -34.76
N THR A 26 -29.98 -19.91 -34.11
CA THR A 26 -29.85 -20.49 -32.77
C THR A 26 -28.76 -21.58 -32.74
N VAL A 27 -28.75 -22.49 -33.72
CA VAL A 27 -27.73 -23.55 -33.83
C VAL A 27 -26.33 -22.96 -34.04
N ILE A 28 -26.20 -21.94 -34.87
CA ILE A 28 -24.91 -21.27 -35.10
C ILE A 28 -24.42 -20.58 -33.83
N VAL A 29 -25.30 -19.90 -33.08
CA VAL A 29 -24.96 -19.24 -31.82
C VAL A 29 -24.52 -20.26 -30.77
N ILE A 30 -25.27 -21.36 -30.61
CA ILE A 30 -24.90 -22.43 -29.66
C ILE A 30 -23.59 -23.09 -30.08
N GLY A 31 -23.40 -23.42 -31.35
CA GLY A 31 -22.16 -24.00 -31.87
C GLY A 31 -20.97 -23.06 -31.67
N GLY A 32 -21.15 -21.77 -31.97
CA GLY A 32 -20.13 -20.71 -31.72
C GLY A 32 -19.79 -20.58 -30.25
N PHE A 33 -20.78 -20.61 -29.35
CA PHE A 33 -20.56 -20.58 -27.92
C PHE A 33 -19.75 -21.79 -27.42
N ILE A 34 -20.14 -22.99 -27.86
CA ILE A 34 -19.39 -24.22 -27.50
C ILE A 34 -17.95 -24.14 -28.04
N PHE A 35 -17.77 -23.66 -29.28
CA PHE A 35 -16.45 -23.48 -29.87
C PHE A 35 -15.58 -22.53 -29.03
N ILE A 36 -16.10 -21.35 -28.69
CA ILE A 36 -15.35 -20.35 -27.88
C ILE A 36 -14.98 -20.90 -26.49
N THR A 37 -15.88 -21.67 -25.87
CA THR A 37 -15.64 -22.17 -24.50
C THR A 37 -14.82 -23.46 -24.44
N LYS A 38 -14.70 -24.23 -25.54
CA LYS A 38 -14.03 -25.53 -25.54
C LYS A 38 -12.80 -25.61 -26.44
N ALA A 39 -12.65 -24.70 -27.42
CA ALA A 39 -11.51 -24.77 -28.33
C ALA A 39 -10.20 -24.41 -27.63
N PRO A 40 -9.13 -25.25 -27.75
CA PRO A 40 -7.86 -25.05 -27.07
C PRO A 40 -7.11 -23.76 -27.46
N ILE A 41 -7.49 -23.16 -28.60
CA ILE A 41 -6.91 -21.89 -29.06
C ILE A 41 -7.17 -20.73 -28.07
N PHE A 42 -8.23 -20.83 -27.27
CA PHE A 42 -8.63 -19.87 -26.26
C PHE A 42 -8.11 -20.22 -24.85
N ASN A 43 -7.29 -21.24 -24.73
CA ASN A 43 -6.67 -21.56 -23.46
C ASN A 43 -5.56 -20.54 -23.14
N ILE A 44 -5.48 -20.13 -21.88
CA ILE A 44 -4.46 -19.20 -21.38
C ILE A 44 -3.09 -19.87 -21.54
N LYS A 45 -2.24 -19.27 -22.36
CA LYS A 45 -0.84 -19.69 -22.56
C LYS A 45 0.12 -18.80 -21.79
N THR A 46 -0.24 -17.54 -21.60
CA THR A 46 0.65 -16.55 -21.00
C THR A 46 -0.13 -15.70 -20.00
N ILE A 47 0.47 -15.49 -18.82
CA ILE A 47 0.02 -14.50 -17.84
C ILE A 47 1.08 -13.41 -17.75
N LEU A 48 0.68 -12.17 -18.00
CA LEU A 48 1.53 -10.99 -17.91
C LEU A 48 1.23 -10.25 -16.61
N ILE A 49 2.19 -10.18 -15.71
CA ILE A 49 2.11 -9.36 -14.50
C ILE A 49 2.64 -7.96 -14.81
N LYS A 50 1.97 -6.93 -14.29
CA LYS A 50 2.37 -5.53 -14.37
C LYS A 50 2.10 -4.80 -13.07
N GLY A 51 2.95 -3.79 -12.77
CA GLY A 51 2.80 -2.93 -11.59
C GLY A 51 3.46 -3.50 -10.35
N ASN A 52 4.13 -4.65 -10.44
CA ASN A 52 4.98 -5.15 -9.39
C ASN A 52 6.31 -4.38 -9.39
N VAL A 53 6.74 -3.93 -8.21
CA VAL A 53 7.99 -3.19 -7.96
C VAL A 53 8.83 -3.97 -6.95
N THR A 54 8.27 -4.24 -5.80
CA THR A 54 8.91 -4.96 -4.67
C THR A 54 8.61 -6.45 -4.72
N ILE A 55 7.38 -6.84 -5.08
CA ILE A 55 6.99 -8.25 -5.12
C ILE A 55 7.60 -8.93 -6.35
N SER A 56 8.30 -10.05 -6.13
CA SER A 56 8.82 -10.84 -7.24
C SER A 56 7.68 -11.30 -8.16
N LYS A 57 7.89 -11.13 -9.46
CA LYS A 57 6.96 -11.59 -10.49
C LYS A 57 6.67 -13.08 -10.39
N ASP A 58 7.68 -13.88 -10.01
CA ASP A 58 7.56 -15.33 -9.91
C ASP A 58 6.63 -15.74 -8.76
N VAL A 59 6.68 -15.06 -7.62
CA VAL A 59 5.74 -15.26 -6.50
C VAL A 59 4.30 -15.05 -6.93
N LEU A 60 4.04 -13.97 -7.68
CA LEU A 60 2.70 -13.67 -8.19
C LEU A 60 2.25 -14.70 -9.25
N LEU A 61 3.13 -15.11 -10.16
CA LEU A 61 2.82 -16.11 -11.17
C LEU A 61 2.54 -17.48 -10.54
N ASP A 62 3.32 -17.88 -9.54
CA ASP A 62 3.13 -19.15 -8.83
C ASP A 62 1.77 -19.22 -8.14
N SER A 63 1.30 -18.10 -7.59
CA SER A 63 -0.01 -18.05 -6.92
C SER A 63 -1.21 -18.32 -7.86
N ILE A 64 -1.02 -18.12 -9.18
CA ILE A 64 -2.09 -18.23 -10.19
C ILE A 64 -1.72 -19.16 -11.35
N LYS A 65 -0.68 -19.97 -11.22
CA LYS A 65 -0.22 -20.89 -12.27
C LYS A 65 -1.25 -21.93 -12.67
N ASP A 66 -2.14 -22.31 -11.76
CA ASP A 66 -3.25 -23.22 -11.99
C ASP A 66 -4.27 -22.69 -13.03
N LYS A 67 -4.25 -21.40 -13.32
CA LYS A 67 -5.11 -20.76 -14.32
C LYS A 67 -4.54 -20.91 -15.75
N VAL A 68 -3.28 -21.29 -15.90
CA VAL A 68 -2.67 -21.59 -17.22
C VAL A 68 -3.30 -22.89 -17.76
N GLY A 69 -3.67 -22.89 -19.04
CA GLY A 69 -4.37 -24.00 -19.69
C GLY A 69 -5.90 -23.93 -19.59
N LEU A 70 -6.47 -23.11 -18.69
CA LEU A 70 -7.90 -22.87 -18.63
C LEU A 70 -8.34 -21.95 -19.78
N ASN A 71 -9.60 -22.07 -20.20
CA ASN A 71 -10.13 -21.20 -21.24
C ASN A 71 -10.28 -19.76 -20.75
N ILE A 72 -9.75 -18.80 -21.51
CA ILE A 72 -9.69 -17.38 -21.15
C ILE A 72 -11.06 -16.72 -20.96
N PHE A 73 -12.11 -17.26 -21.61
CA PHE A 73 -13.46 -16.72 -21.52
C PHE A 73 -14.25 -17.28 -20.33
N THR A 74 -13.89 -18.47 -19.85
CA THR A 74 -14.57 -19.15 -18.74
C THR A 74 -13.85 -19.09 -17.42
N VAL A 75 -12.55 -18.65 -17.41
CA VAL A 75 -11.78 -18.49 -16.17
C VAL A 75 -12.46 -17.52 -15.22
N ASN A 76 -12.54 -17.91 -13.94
CA ASN A 76 -13.12 -17.09 -12.89
C ASN A 76 -12.15 -15.96 -12.52
N GLN A 77 -12.39 -14.77 -13.09
CA GLN A 77 -11.54 -13.60 -12.82
C GLN A 77 -11.64 -13.09 -11.38
N LYS A 78 -12.78 -13.30 -10.71
CA LYS A 78 -12.93 -12.91 -9.30
C LYS A 78 -12.03 -13.76 -8.43
N GLU A 79 -12.10 -15.07 -8.56
CA GLU A 79 -11.23 -16.01 -7.83
C GLU A 79 -9.74 -15.71 -8.06
N LEU A 80 -9.36 -15.40 -9.32
CA LEU A 80 -7.99 -15.03 -9.63
C LEU A 80 -7.57 -13.75 -8.90
N LYS A 81 -8.42 -12.71 -8.90
CA LYS A 81 -8.15 -11.47 -8.14
C LYS A 81 -8.02 -11.75 -6.66
N ASP A 82 -8.96 -12.51 -6.09
CA ASP A 82 -8.97 -12.84 -4.67
C ASP A 82 -7.72 -13.64 -4.28
N THR A 83 -7.21 -14.50 -5.18
CA THR A 83 -5.97 -15.24 -4.97
C THR A 83 -4.75 -14.31 -4.92
N VAL A 84 -4.66 -13.36 -5.85
CA VAL A 84 -3.55 -12.39 -5.88
C VAL A 84 -3.61 -11.43 -4.69
N LEU A 85 -4.82 -11.01 -4.27
CA LEU A 85 -5.05 -10.16 -3.10
C LEU A 85 -4.72 -10.83 -1.75
N LYS A 86 -4.50 -12.15 -1.70
CA LYS A 86 -3.98 -12.81 -0.50
C LYS A 86 -2.56 -12.37 -0.15
N ASN A 87 -1.80 -11.88 -1.13
CA ASN A 87 -0.52 -11.24 -0.85
C ASN A 87 -0.79 -9.84 -0.26
N LYS A 88 -0.43 -9.64 0.99
CA LYS A 88 -0.71 -8.44 1.78
C LYS A 88 -0.02 -7.17 1.26
N TYR A 89 0.99 -7.34 0.39
CA TYR A 89 1.62 -6.23 -0.34
C TYR A 89 0.86 -5.82 -1.61
N VAL A 90 -0.28 -6.45 -1.93
CA VAL A 90 -1.09 -6.11 -3.10
C VAL A 90 -2.35 -5.36 -2.66
N SER A 91 -2.44 -4.09 -2.98
CA SER A 91 -3.59 -3.23 -2.69
C SER A 91 -4.74 -3.45 -3.69
N THR A 92 -4.44 -3.47 -4.99
CA THR A 92 -5.47 -3.65 -6.02
C THR A 92 -5.03 -4.59 -7.13
N VAL A 93 -6.00 -5.31 -7.70
CA VAL A 93 -5.79 -6.21 -8.83
C VAL A 93 -6.76 -5.91 -9.95
N LYS A 94 -6.24 -5.67 -11.16
CA LYS A 94 -7.02 -5.52 -12.40
C LYS A 94 -6.65 -6.63 -13.37
N VAL A 95 -7.64 -7.41 -13.80
CA VAL A 95 -7.46 -8.51 -14.76
C VAL A 95 -8.06 -8.11 -16.09
N LYS A 96 -7.28 -8.20 -17.17
CA LYS A 96 -7.70 -7.93 -18.54
C LYS A 96 -7.28 -9.07 -19.47
N ARG A 97 -8.10 -9.39 -20.46
CA ARG A 97 -7.73 -10.26 -21.56
C ARG A 97 -6.93 -9.48 -22.59
N LYS A 98 -5.76 -10.00 -22.99
CA LYS A 98 -4.93 -9.42 -24.05
C LYS A 98 -4.83 -10.43 -25.20
N GLY A 99 -5.67 -10.23 -26.21
CA GLY A 99 -5.82 -11.22 -27.29
C GLY A 99 -6.64 -12.44 -26.87
N ILE A 100 -6.37 -13.60 -27.49
CA ILE A 100 -7.20 -14.80 -27.37
C ILE A 100 -6.69 -15.82 -26.34
N ASN A 101 -5.44 -15.68 -25.88
CA ASN A 101 -4.77 -16.67 -24.99
C ASN A 101 -3.81 -16.01 -23.97
N THR A 102 -3.84 -14.69 -23.83
CA THR A 102 -3.00 -13.96 -22.89
C THR A 102 -3.86 -13.23 -21.87
N LEU A 103 -3.56 -13.44 -20.59
CA LEU A 103 -4.21 -12.75 -19.47
C LEU A 103 -3.23 -11.73 -18.90
N GLN A 104 -3.63 -10.48 -18.79
CA GLN A 104 -2.85 -9.44 -18.12
C GLN A 104 -3.41 -9.21 -16.73
N VAL A 105 -2.56 -9.37 -15.72
CA VAL A 105 -2.84 -9.07 -14.31
C VAL A 105 -2.02 -7.83 -13.95
N SER A 106 -2.70 -6.73 -13.71
CA SER A 106 -2.07 -5.48 -13.27
C SER A 106 -2.37 -5.31 -11.80
N ILE A 107 -1.33 -5.16 -10.99
CA ILE A 107 -1.42 -4.93 -9.56
C ILE A 107 -1.00 -3.50 -9.22
N THR A 108 -1.48 -3.01 -8.09
CA THR A 108 -0.89 -1.88 -7.38
C THR A 108 -0.35 -2.44 -6.09
N GLU A 109 0.92 -2.22 -5.83
CA GLU A 109 1.53 -2.60 -4.55
C GLU A 109 1.19 -1.55 -3.50
N GLU A 110 1.06 -2.00 -2.28
CA GLU A 110 0.94 -1.19 -1.09
C GLU A 110 2.28 -1.23 -0.36
N SER A 111 2.89 -0.08 -0.22
CA SER A 111 4.16 0.01 0.50
C SER A 111 3.91 -0.05 2.00
N PRO A 112 4.74 -0.76 2.77
CA PRO A 112 4.75 -0.63 4.22
C PRO A 112 5.03 0.81 4.60
N VAL A 113 4.36 1.30 5.63
CA VAL A 113 4.45 2.70 6.09
C VAL A 113 4.86 2.76 7.55
N TYR A 114 4.29 1.85 8.34
CA TYR A 114 4.42 1.86 9.79
C TYR A 114 5.10 0.59 10.29
N TYR A 115 5.64 0.69 11.49
CA TYR A 115 5.96 -0.51 12.27
C TYR A 115 5.59 -0.32 13.73
N ILE A 116 5.38 -1.46 14.41
CA ILE A 116 5.20 -1.53 15.85
C ILE A 116 6.25 -2.48 16.41
N ASN A 117 6.95 -2.05 17.44
CA ASN A 117 7.83 -2.91 18.21
C ASN A 117 6.98 -3.64 19.26
N ASN A 118 6.89 -4.98 19.16
CA ASN A 118 6.13 -5.81 20.09
C ASN A 118 6.98 -6.44 21.20
N GLY A 119 8.25 -6.00 21.34
CA GLY A 119 9.21 -6.50 22.33
C GLY A 119 9.92 -7.80 21.94
N VAL A 120 9.48 -8.49 20.87
CA VAL A 120 10.12 -9.70 20.32
C VAL A 120 10.71 -9.42 18.94
N GLY A 121 10.10 -8.51 18.20
CA GLY A 121 10.46 -8.10 16.86
C GLY A 121 9.60 -6.92 16.41
N PHE A 122 9.43 -6.79 15.11
CA PHE A 122 8.71 -5.68 14.50
C PHE A 122 7.55 -6.20 13.64
N LEU A 123 6.36 -5.65 13.87
CA LEU A 123 5.20 -5.82 13.01
C LEU A 123 5.20 -4.68 12.00
N ILE A 124 5.34 -5.02 10.73
CA ILE A 124 5.30 -4.06 9.62
C ILE A 124 3.87 -3.93 9.12
N LEU A 125 3.40 -2.70 8.99
CA LEU A 125 2.02 -2.41 8.63
C LEU A 125 1.92 -1.52 7.39
N ASN A 126 0.84 -1.74 6.63
CA ASN A 126 0.43 -0.81 5.59
C ASN A 126 -0.35 0.39 6.19
N ASN A 127 -0.82 1.31 5.31
CA ASN A 127 -1.55 2.48 5.75
C ASN A 127 -2.96 2.14 6.30
N ASN A 128 -3.46 0.93 6.08
CA ASN A 128 -4.72 0.42 6.63
C ASN A 128 -4.56 -0.27 7.99
N LEU A 129 -3.33 -0.31 8.52
CA LEU A 129 -2.93 -1.04 9.73
C LEU A 129 -3.02 -2.57 9.58
N ASP A 130 -3.04 -3.11 8.35
CA ASP A 130 -2.90 -4.54 8.16
C ASP A 130 -1.44 -4.94 8.34
N ILE A 131 -1.18 -5.99 9.10
CA ILE A 131 0.18 -6.53 9.25
C ILE A 131 0.56 -7.20 7.92
N VAL A 132 1.58 -6.65 7.26
CA VAL A 132 2.08 -7.18 5.97
C VAL A 132 3.27 -8.11 6.16
N GLU A 133 4.05 -7.91 7.23
CA GLU A 133 5.25 -8.69 7.54
C GLU A 133 5.54 -8.67 9.05
N GLU A 134 6.16 -9.74 9.54
CA GLU A 134 6.81 -9.80 10.85
C GLU A 134 8.30 -10.02 10.61
N THR A 135 9.16 -9.27 11.30
CA THR A 135 10.61 -9.29 11.07
C THR A 135 11.38 -8.95 12.34
N ASP A 136 12.61 -9.42 12.42
CA ASP A 136 13.53 -9.10 13.54
C ASP A 136 14.29 -7.79 13.32
N THR A 137 14.24 -7.19 12.12
CA THR A 137 14.96 -5.97 11.78
C THR A 137 14.16 -5.05 10.86
N ILE A 138 14.32 -3.75 11.08
CA ILE A 138 13.80 -2.68 10.22
C ILE A 138 14.92 -1.88 9.55
N GLU A 139 16.17 -2.34 9.67
CA GLU A 139 17.34 -1.66 9.15
C GLU A 139 17.22 -1.41 7.64
N GLY A 140 17.58 -0.20 7.22
CA GLY A 140 17.47 0.23 5.81
C GLY A 140 16.04 0.51 5.33
N ARG A 141 15.03 0.41 6.20
CA ARG A 141 13.63 0.70 5.86
C ARG A 141 13.22 2.06 6.42
N ARG A 142 12.57 2.85 5.61
CA ARG A 142 12.02 4.15 6.01
C ARG A 142 10.56 3.95 6.45
N LEU A 143 10.38 3.60 7.73
CA LEU A 143 9.08 3.31 8.33
C LEU A 143 8.88 4.18 9.57
N VAL A 144 7.63 4.55 9.84
CA VAL A 144 7.25 5.34 11.03
C VAL A 144 6.87 4.40 12.17
N GLU A 145 7.53 4.54 13.31
CA GLU A 145 7.16 3.80 14.52
C GLU A 145 5.81 4.28 15.05
N ILE A 146 4.89 3.36 15.28
CA ILE A 146 3.65 3.67 16.00
C ILE A 146 3.77 3.17 17.42
N LYS A 147 3.60 4.09 18.38
CA LYS A 147 3.57 3.81 19.81
C LYS A 147 2.14 3.94 20.34
N GLY A 148 1.84 3.17 21.38
CA GLY A 148 0.54 3.25 22.07
C GLY A 148 -0.57 2.39 21.46
N ILE A 149 -0.27 1.52 20.48
CA ILE A 149 -1.21 0.51 19.98
C ILE A 149 -0.69 -0.88 20.32
N ASP A 150 -1.54 -1.68 20.94
CA ASP A 150 -1.35 -3.13 21.09
C ASP A 150 -2.25 -3.86 20.10
N LEU A 151 -1.67 -4.28 18.97
CA LEU A 151 -2.41 -5.01 17.95
C LEU A 151 -2.74 -6.45 18.33
N THR A 152 -2.13 -7.00 19.37
CA THR A 152 -2.37 -8.40 19.80
C THR A 152 -3.77 -8.59 20.38
N ASN A 153 -4.35 -7.51 20.92
CA ASN A 153 -5.65 -7.51 21.58
C ASN A 153 -6.75 -6.80 20.77
N ILE A 154 -6.46 -6.33 19.57
CA ILE A 154 -7.40 -5.57 18.74
C ILE A 154 -8.03 -6.48 17.68
N SER A 155 -9.35 -6.65 17.72
CA SER A 155 -10.14 -7.26 16.65
C SER A 155 -10.58 -6.20 15.62
N GLU A 156 -10.90 -6.62 14.39
CA GLU A 156 -11.40 -5.71 13.35
C GLU A 156 -12.68 -4.94 13.73
N GLU A 157 -13.45 -5.47 14.70
CA GLU A 157 -14.67 -4.86 15.22
C GLU A 157 -14.40 -3.87 16.36
N ASN A 158 -13.15 -3.69 16.76
CA ASN A 158 -12.80 -2.82 17.90
C ASN A 158 -12.86 -1.35 17.48
N ILE A 159 -13.58 -0.55 18.27
CA ILE A 159 -13.75 0.90 18.08
C ILE A 159 -12.39 1.63 18.14
N GLU A 160 -11.48 1.17 18.99
CA GLU A 160 -10.14 1.77 19.13
C GLU A 160 -9.34 1.66 17.82
N LEU A 161 -9.39 0.50 17.15
CA LEU A 161 -8.72 0.32 15.87
C LEU A 161 -9.23 1.32 14.81
N ALA A 162 -10.54 1.58 14.80
CA ALA A 162 -11.13 2.55 13.89
C ALA A 162 -10.66 3.99 14.18
N GLN A 163 -10.46 4.35 15.44
CA GLN A 163 -9.92 5.66 15.84
C GLN A 163 -8.46 5.80 15.41
N TYR A 164 -7.63 4.81 15.66
CA TYR A 164 -6.23 4.79 15.24
C TYR A 164 -6.09 4.86 13.71
N LYS A 165 -6.89 4.08 12.98
CA LYS A 165 -6.93 4.16 11.50
C LYS A 165 -7.28 5.56 11.01
N ASN A 166 -8.27 6.21 11.62
CA ASN A 166 -8.67 7.56 11.25
C ASN A 166 -7.53 8.58 11.47
N ILE A 167 -6.86 8.52 12.62
CA ILE A 167 -5.72 9.40 12.94
C ILE A 167 -4.58 9.16 11.95
N LEU A 168 -4.14 7.93 11.78
CA LEU A 168 -3.01 7.59 10.92
C LEU A 168 -3.30 7.90 9.44
N THR A 169 -4.54 7.77 8.99
CA THR A 169 -4.96 8.21 7.64
C THR A 169 -4.75 9.71 7.43
N LYS A 170 -4.96 10.53 8.46
CA LYS A 170 -4.71 11.98 8.39
C LYS A 170 -3.22 12.32 8.37
N PHE A 171 -2.37 11.54 9.05
CA PHE A 171 -0.91 11.70 9.02
C PHE A 171 -0.27 11.16 7.76
N TYR A 172 -0.88 10.17 7.09
CA TYR A 172 -0.32 9.46 5.94
C TYR A 172 0.19 10.37 4.80
N PRO A 173 -0.50 11.45 4.37
CA PRO A 173 0.01 12.35 3.34
C PRO A 173 1.37 12.94 3.67
N TYR A 174 1.61 13.29 4.94
CA TYR A 174 2.86 13.91 5.40
C TYR A 174 4.00 12.90 5.56
N ILE A 175 3.66 11.61 5.76
CA ILE A 175 4.59 10.50 5.82
C ILE A 175 4.97 10.04 4.41
N SER A 176 3.99 9.98 3.51
CA SER A 176 4.18 9.50 2.13
C SER A 176 4.82 10.54 1.20
N GLU A 177 4.69 11.84 1.52
CA GLU A 177 5.45 12.87 0.83
C GLU A 177 6.95 12.63 1.07
N ASN A 178 7.65 12.29 -0.02
CA ASN A 178 9.07 11.92 0.03
C ASN A 178 9.95 13.19 0.22
N ARG A 179 9.82 13.84 1.37
CA ARG A 179 10.69 14.95 1.77
C ARG A 179 11.92 14.35 2.42
N GLU A 180 13.03 14.35 1.72
CA GLU A 180 14.30 13.77 2.22
C GLU A 180 14.77 14.45 3.51
N GLU A 181 14.49 15.74 3.67
CA GLU A 181 14.98 16.59 4.76
C GLU A 181 14.16 16.46 6.05
N ILE A 182 12.87 16.10 5.98
CA ILE A 182 11.99 16.01 7.13
C ILE A 182 11.27 14.68 7.14
N TYR A 183 11.65 13.82 8.06
CA TYR A 183 11.09 12.48 8.20
C TYR A 183 10.52 12.29 9.61
N LEU A 184 9.21 12.07 9.67
CA LEU A 184 8.56 11.68 10.90
C LEU A 184 8.97 10.24 11.26
N SER A 185 9.81 10.10 12.28
CA SER A 185 10.40 8.81 12.68
C SER A 185 9.47 7.99 13.57
N SER A 186 8.66 8.65 14.40
CA SER A 186 7.65 7.97 15.21
C SER A 186 6.45 8.84 15.51
N LEU A 187 5.31 8.18 15.81
CA LEU A 187 4.08 8.76 16.32
C LEU A 187 3.63 8.00 17.55
N ASP A 188 3.51 8.69 18.67
CA ASP A 188 2.89 8.19 19.89
C ASP A 188 1.42 8.63 19.90
N ILE A 189 0.53 7.66 19.75
CA ILE A 189 -0.92 7.82 19.75
C ILE A 189 -1.59 7.10 20.94
N SER A 190 -0.83 6.80 21.98
CA SER A 190 -1.36 6.26 23.24
C SER A 190 -2.42 7.17 23.84
N ASN A 191 -2.33 8.47 23.59
CA ASN A 191 -3.36 9.43 23.92
C ASN A 191 -3.76 10.23 22.68
N ILE A 192 -4.93 9.93 22.11
CA ILE A 192 -5.44 10.52 20.86
C ILE A 192 -5.75 12.02 20.93
N VAL A 193 -5.83 12.60 22.13
CA VAL A 193 -5.97 14.05 22.33
C VAL A 193 -4.64 14.74 22.67
N ASN A 194 -3.56 13.97 22.74
CA ASN A 194 -2.21 14.47 22.97
C ASN A 194 -1.20 13.64 22.16
N ILE A 195 -1.34 13.68 20.85
CA ILE A 195 -0.48 13.01 19.88
C ILE A 195 0.89 13.64 19.88
N ILE A 196 1.94 12.82 19.92
CA ILE A 196 3.33 13.25 19.90
C ILE A 196 4.02 12.61 18.72
N GLY A 197 4.68 13.41 17.88
CA GLY A 197 5.56 12.93 16.82
C GLY A 197 7.03 13.17 17.12
N TYR A 198 7.90 12.49 16.39
CA TYR A 198 9.35 12.70 16.46
C TYR A 198 9.93 12.87 15.05
N ILE A 199 10.80 13.84 14.88
CA ILE A 199 11.57 14.11 13.68
C ILE A 199 13.03 14.15 14.09
N GLY A 200 13.74 13.03 13.93
CA GLY A 200 15.03 12.85 14.59
C GLY A 200 14.87 12.94 16.11
N ASP A 201 15.67 13.81 16.75
CA ASP A 201 15.64 14.07 18.19
C ASP A 201 14.70 15.23 18.59
N VAL A 202 13.93 15.75 17.63
CA VAL A 202 12.96 16.81 17.89
C VAL A 202 11.59 16.21 18.15
N GLN A 203 11.05 16.48 19.34
CA GLN A 203 9.70 16.11 19.72
C GLN A 203 8.69 17.13 19.18
N VAL A 204 7.62 16.66 18.53
CA VAL A 204 6.53 17.51 18.04
C VAL A 204 5.25 17.19 18.80
N LEU A 205 4.76 18.18 19.55
CA LEU A 205 3.52 18.06 20.31
C LEU A 205 2.35 18.53 19.43
N PHE A 206 1.61 17.59 18.85
CA PHE A 206 0.49 17.89 17.99
C PHE A 206 -0.82 18.17 18.74
N GLY A 207 -0.96 17.63 19.99
CA GLY A 207 -2.26 17.59 20.66
C GLY A 207 -3.22 16.64 19.96
N ASP A 208 -4.39 17.09 19.61
CA ASP A 208 -5.34 16.30 18.81
C ASP A 208 -5.02 16.34 17.30
N ASP A 209 -5.76 15.58 16.50
CA ASP A 209 -5.61 15.48 15.05
C ASP A 209 -6.37 16.59 14.27
N SER A 210 -6.86 17.64 14.96
CA SER A 210 -7.50 18.79 14.32
C SER A 210 -6.46 19.71 13.66
N ASN A 211 -6.84 20.37 12.56
CA ASN A 211 -6.00 21.34 11.85
C ASN A 211 -4.58 20.82 11.52
N LEU A 212 -4.45 19.50 11.33
CA LEU A 212 -3.15 18.84 11.16
C LEU A 212 -2.31 19.43 10.02
N ARG A 213 -2.98 19.91 8.96
CA ARG A 213 -2.30 20.57 7.84
C ARG A 213 -1.53 21.81 8.30
N GLU A 214 -2.18 22.71 9.04
CA GLU A 214 -1.57 23.94 9.55
C GLU A 214 -0.46 23.61 10.56
N LYS A 215 -0.71 22.63 11.43
CA LYS A 215 0.28 22.15 12.40
C LYS A 215 1.55 21.64 11.69
N MET A 216 1.40 20.81 10.66
CA MET A 216 2.51 20.28 9.88
C MET A 216 3.25 21.36 9.08
N GLU A 217 2.52 22.32 8.48
CA GLU A 217 3.12 23.47 7.78
C GLU A 217 3.98 24.30 8.74
N ASN A 218 3.53 24.51 9.97
CA ASN A 218 4.28 25.19 11.01
C ASN A 218 5.54 24.40 11.40
N VAL A 219 5.42 23.10 11.62
CA VAL A 219 6.56 22.22 11.93
C VAL A 219 7.61 22.27 10.83
N TYR A 220 7.20 22.12 9.57
CA TYR A 220 8.12 22.17 8.42
C TYR A 220 8.84 23.50 8.32
N ARG A 221 8.12 24.61 8.50
CA ARG A 221 8.73 25.95 8.47
C ARG A 221 9.79 26.12 9.55
N ILE A 222 9.55 25.60 10.77
CA ILE A 222 10.49 25.70 11.88
C ILE A 222 11.73 24.83 11.66
N ILE A 223 11.55 23.59 11.19
CA ILE A 223 12.65 22.66 10.97
C ILE A 223 13.55 23.09 9.81
N LEU A 224 12.96 23.71 8.77
CA LEU A 224 13.68 24.20 7.59
C LEU A 224 14.22 25.62 7.76
N ASP A 225 14.02 26.24 8.91
CA ASP A 225 14.50 27.59 9.17
C ASP A 225 15.98 27.59 9.56
N ASP A 226 16.81 28.14 8.68
CA ASP A 226 18.26 28.23 8.89
C ASP A 226 18.67 29.06 10.12
N ASP A 227 17.83 29.98 10.59
CA ASP A 227 18.07 30.79 11.77
C ASP A 227 17.74 30.04 13.06
N ILE A 228 16.78 29.09 13.02
CA ILE A 228 16.32 28.32 14.19
C ILE A 228 17.25 27.12 14.46
N ARG A 229 17.57 26.34 13.41
CA ARG A 229 18.47 25.16 13.44
C ARG A 229 18.18 24.17 14.57
N ILE A 230 16.91 23.85 14.81
CA ILE A 230 16.54 22.90 15.86
C ILE A 230 16.97 21.49 15.49
N SER A 231 17.89 20.91 16.26
CA SER A 231 18.32 19.50 16.13
C SER A 231 17.84 18.63 17.29
N LYS A 232 17.56 19.24 18.45
CA LYS A 232 17.06 18.57 19.65
C LYS A 232 16.16 19.51 20.44
N GLY A 233 15.15 18.96 21.12
CA GLY A 233 14.18 19.73 21.89
C GLY A 233 12.74 19.45 21.49
N TYR A 234 11.86 20.45 21.53
CA TYR A 234 10.49 20.26 21.13
C TYR A 234 9.91 21.44 20.36
N ILE A 235 8.92 21.14 19.52
CA ILE A 235 8.04 22.07 18.83
C ILE A 235 6.60 21.77 19.28
N ASN A 236 5.94 22.75 19.92
CA ASN A 236 4.56 22.59 20.35
C ASN A 236 3.63 23.34 19.41
N VAL A 237 2.81 22.58 18.70
CA VAL A 237 1.75 23.04 17.78
C VAL A 237 0.35 22.57 18.22
N SER A 238 0.20 22.16 19.48
CA SER A 238 -1.04 21.57 20.00
C SER A 238 -2.21 22.55 20.15
N PHE A 239 -1.95 23.84 20.05
CA PHE A 239 -2.92 24.91 20.25
C PHE A 239 -2.99 25.86 19.06
N ASN A 240 -4.08 26.63 18.98
CA ASN A 240 -4.21 27.65 17.97
C ASN A 240 -3.36 28.89 18.34
N GLY A 241 -2.41 29.25 17.49
CA GLY A 241 -1.51 30.38 17.71
C GLY A 241 -0.10 30.11 17.20
N SER A 242 0.85 30.97 17.57
CA SER A 242 2.24 30.78 17.18
C SER A 242 2.85 29.58 17.89
N PRO A 243 3.56 28.70 17.19
CA PRO A 243 4.24 27.56 17.79
C PRO A 243 5.18 27.96 18.90
N VAL A 244 5.30 27.12 19.93
CA VAL A 244 6.31 27.26 20.98
C VAL A 244 7.45 26.30 20.71
N ILE A 245 8.68 26.82 20.76
CA ILE A 245 9.90 26.05 20.44
C ILE A 245 10.78 26.07 21.68
N LYS A 246 11.39 24.93 21.99
CA LYS A 246 12.47 24.80 22.94
C LYS A 246 13.60 24.05 22.26
N ILE A 247 14.75 24.69 22.17
CA ILE A 247 16.00 24.10 21.68
C ILE A 247 16.78 23.59 22.87
N GLU A 248 17.27 22.36 22.80
CA GLU A 248 18.20 21.78 23.76
C GLU A 248 19.59 21.79 23.13
N GLU A 249 20.56 22.38 23.84
CA GLU A 249 21.94 22.38 23.39
C GLU A 249 22.49 20.94 23.45
N VAL A 250 23.12 20.51 22.37
CA VAL A 250 23.88 19.26 22.35
C VAL A 250 25.21 19.59 23.04
N GLU A 251 25.45 19.06 24.23
CA GLU A 251 26.79 19.13 24.85
C GLU A 251 27.76 18.40 23.92
N GLU A 252 28.58 19.15 23.16
CA GLU A 252 29.76 18.59 22.53
C GLU A 252 30.69 18.14 23.66
N ASN A 253 30.79 16.85 23.89
CA ASN A 253 31.88 16.29 24.69
C ASN A 253 33.16 16.54 23.91
N ASP A 254 33.78 17.70 24.18
CA ASP A 254 35.20 17.93 23.91
C ASP A 254 36.01 16.90 24.72
N GLU A 255 36.22 15.71 24.15
CA GLU A 255 37.35 14.88 24.53
C GLU A 255 38.63 15.67 24.18
N LYS A 256 39.02 16.58 25.09
CA LYS A 256 40.38 17.08 25.14
C LYS A 256 41.27 15.87 25.35
N ILE A 257 41.80 15.35 24.25
CA ILE A 257 42.98 14.49 24.26
C ILE A 257 44.08 15.31 24.90
N ASN A 258 44.37 15.01 26.17
CA ASN A 258 45.55 15.52 26.86
C ASN A 258 46.78 14.99 26.13
N GLU A 259 47.33 15.78 25.22
CA GLU A 259 48.72 15.70 24.72
C GLU A 259 49.72 16.16 25.76
N GLU A 260 49.67 15.66 26.98
CA GLU A 260 50.62 16.00 28.03
C GLU A 260 51.10 14.72 28.74
N SER A 261 51.84 13.87 28.02
CA SER A 261 52.78 12.91 28.65
C SER A 261 53.68 12.21 27.64
N LEU A 262 54.43 12.91 26.82
CA LEU A 262 55.58 12.38 26.09
C LEU A 262 56.75 13.37 26.04
N GLU A 263 57.04 13.99 27.17
CA GLU A 263 58.38 14.60 27.40
C GLU A 263 58.94 14.04 28.71
N GLY A 264 59.95 13.26 28.58
CA GLY A 264 60.77 12.88 29.73
C GLY A 264 61.21 11.41 29.68
N THR A 265 62.30 11.13 29.00
CA THR A 265 63.53 10.59 29.58
C THR A 265 64.40 10.07 28.45
N ILE A 266 65.30 10.91 27.98
CA ILE A 266 66.55 10.43 27.36
C ILE A 266 67.59 10.53 28.50
N ASP A 267 67.88 9.45 29.19
CA ASP A 267 69.06 9.29 29.99
C ASP A 267 70.10 8.52 29.20
N THR A 268 71.18 9.21 28.99
CA THR A 268 72.51 8.79 28.56
C THR A 268 73.08 7.79 29.52
N VAL A 269 73.61 6.64 29.06
CA VAL A 269 74.76 5.92 29.67
C VAL A 269 75.61 5.32 28.53
N GLU A 270 76.83 5.83 28.52
CA GLU A 270 78.11 5.26 28.06
C GLU A 270 78.17 4.08 27.08
#